data_ddc4b9984e771180686dedb48cea444c
#
_entry.id   ddc4b9984e771180686dedb48cea444c
#
_cell.length_a   1.000
_cell.length_b   1.000
_cell.length_c   1.000
_cell.angle_alpha   90.00
_cell.angle_beta   90.00
_cell.angle_gamma   90.00
#
_symmetry.space_group_name_H-M   'P 1'
#
loop_
_entity.id
_entity.type
_entity.pdbx_description
1 polymer ?
#
loop_
_entity_poly.entity_id
_entity_poly.type
_entity_poly.pdbx_seq_one_letter_code
_entity_poly.pdbx_strand_id
1 'polypeptide(L)'
;MRSLYTFVLYLLTPFALARLVWRGVRAPGYWQRWGERFGFIPASVGESPIWVHAVSVGEVQAAVPLLRALLKQYPNVPLLVTTTTPTGSEQVRSLFESRVAHVYIPYDLPDAVARFLQRARPRLALIMETELWPNLFHGCRTRGIPVIVANARLSELALHQLGQ
;
A
#
# COMPACT_ATOMS: atom_id res chain seq x y z
N MET A 1 -7.25 -1.37 -22.90
CA MET A 1 -7.23 -2.36 -21.80
C MET A 1 -7.55 -1.76 -20.41
N ARG A 2 -6.89 -0.66 -19.98
CA ARG A 2 -7.16 -0.03 -18.67
C ARG A 2 -8.62 0.45 -18.50
N SER A 3 -9.26 1.00 -19.51
CA SER A 3 -10.66 1.47 -19.46
C SER A 3 -11.63 0.30 -19.17
N LEU A 4 -11.42 -0.84 -19.83
CA LEU A 4 -12.21 -2.04 -19.58
C LEU A 4 -11.99 -2.56 -18.15
N TYR A 5 -10.75 -2.63 -17.68
CA TYR A 5 -10.41 -2.97 -16.31
C TYR A 5 -11.10 -2.06 -15.30
N THR A 6 -11.02 -0.75 -15.51
CA THR A 6 -11.67 0.25 -14.66
C THR A 6 -13.20 0.08 -14.64
N PHE A 7 -13.81 -0.14 -15.80
CA PHE A 7 -15.26 -0.39 -15.89
C PHE A 7 -15.67 -1.63 -15.09
N VAL A 8 -14.93 -2.73 -15.23
CA VAL A 8 -15.17 -3.96 -14.46
C VAL A 8 -15.01 -3.71 -12.96
N LEU A 9 -14.00 -2.93 -12.54
CA LEU A 9 -13.82 -2.60 -11.13
C LEU A 9 -15.00 -1.81 -10.55
N TYR A 10 -15.51 -0.81 -11.28
CA TYR A 10 -16.69 -0.07 -10.83
C TYR A 10 -17.91 -0.98 -10.71
N LEU A 11 -18.10 -1.90 -11.66
CA LEU A 11 -19.19 -2.89 -11.61
C LEU A 11 -19.04 -3.84 -10.41
N LEU A 12 -17.82 -4.23 -10.05
CA LEU A 12 -17.53 -5.10 -8.92
C LEU A 12 -17.49 -4.37 -7.56
N THR A 13 -17.40 -3.05 -7.55
CA THR A 13 -17.32 -2.25 -6.32
C THR A 13 -18.47 -2.53 -5.34
N PRO A 14 -19.76 -2.63 -5.74
CA PRO A 14 -20.84 -2.97 -4.82
C PRO A 14 -20.65 -4.32 -4.12
N PHE A 15 -20.14 -5.33 -4.85
CA PHE A 15 -19.84 -6.65 -4.29
C PHE A 15 -18.66 -6.59 -3.31
N ALA A 16 -17.61 -5.81 -3.64
CA ALA A 16 -16.48 -5.60 -2.75
C ALA A 16 -16.92 -4.93 -1.45
N LEU A 17 -17.81 -3.94 -1.52
CA LEU A 17 -18.39 -3.28 -0.36
C LEU A 17 -19.26 -4.22 0.47
N ALA A 18 -20.16 -4.99 -0.16
CA ALA A 18 -20.98 -6.00 0.52
C ALA A 18 -20.08 -7.03 1.24
N ARG A 19 -19.01 -7.49 0.59
CA ARG A 19 -18.03 -8.40 1.19
C ARG A 19 -17.29 -7.74 2.36
N LEU A 20 -16.95 -6.45 2.27
CA LEU A 20 -16.30 -5.72 3.35
C LEU A 20 -17.23 -5.58 4.56
N VAL A 21 -18.51 -5.26 4.34
CA VAL A 21 -19.56 -5.23 5.38
C VAL A 21 -19.66 -6.60 6.06
N TRP A 22 -19.79 -7.65 5.27
CA TRP A 22 -19.93 -9.02 5.79
C TRP A 22 -18.68 -9.47 6.58
N ARG A 23 -17.47 -9.13 6.11
CA ARG A 23 -16.24 -9.37 6.87
C ARG A 23 -16.19 -8.59 8.17
N GLY A 24 -16.70 -7.36 8.18
CA GLY A 24 -16.77 -6.53 9.38
C GLY A 24 -17.65 -7.11 10.48
N VAL A 25 -18.72 -7.88 10.13
CA VAL A 25 -19.53 -8.61 11.12
C VAL A 25 -18.70 -9.64 11.89
N ARG A 26 -17.75 -10.31 11.21
CA ARG A 26 -16.87 -11.32 11.83
C ARG A 26 -15.60 -10.72 12.44
N ALA A 27 -15.14 -9.60 11.91
CA ALA A 27 -13.92 -8.91 12.33
C ALA A 27 -14.15 -7.39 12.28
N PRO A 28 -14.58 -6.75 13.39
CA PRO A 28 -14.97 -5.32 13.43
C PRO A 28 -13.90 -4.35 12.96
N GLY A 29 -12.63 -4.75 12.97
CA GLY A 29 -11.52 -3.98 12.41
C GLY A 29 -11.69 -3.63 10.93
N TYR A 30 -12.48 -4.41 10.17
CA TYR A 30 -12.79 -4.09 8.77
C TYR A 30 -13.77 -2.92 8.61
N TRP A 31 -14.53 -2.56 9.64
CA TRP A 31 -15.43 -1.41 9.63
C TRP A 31 -14.72 -0.09 9.95
N GLN A 32 -13.49 -0.17 10.41
CA GLN A 32 -12.72 1.02 10.73
C GLN A 32 -12.04 1.61 9.48
N ARG A 33 -11.89 2.92 9.46
CA ARG A 33 -11.06 3.64 8.49
C ARG A 33 -11.45 3.42 7.01
N TRP A 34 -12.75 3.26 6.73
CA TRP A 34 -13.27 3.03 5.37
C TRP A 34 -12.86 4.13 4.38
N GLY A 35 -12.84 5.38 4.83
CA GLY A 35 -12.45 6.52 4.00
C GLY A 35 -11.09 6.32 3.33
N GLU A 36 -10.14 5.66 4.00
CA GLU A 36 -8.80 5.42 3.45
C GLU A 36 -8.85 4.53 2.22
N ARG A 37 -9.75 3.53 2.19
CA ARG A 37 -9.95 2.65 1.03
C ARG A 37 -10.52 3.38 -0.19
N PHE A 38 -10.98 4.61 0.00
CA PHE A 38 -11.41 5.53 -1.06
C PHE A 38 -10.44 6.72 -1.23
N GLY A 39 -9.25 6.63 -0.65
CA GLY A 39 -8.19 7.64 -0.77
C GLY A 39 -8.31 8.81 0.20
N PHE A 40 -9.25 8.79 1.15
CA PHE A 40 -9.36 9.82 2.19
C PHE A 40 -8.43 9.51 3.36
N ILE A 41 -7.15 9.79 3.19
CA ILE A 41 -6.13 9.57 4.21
C ILE A 41 -5.92 10.84 5.04
N PRO A 42 -5.49 10.71 6.33
CA PRO A 42 -5.21 11.86 7.20
C PRO A 42 -3.97 12.62 6.75
N ALA A 43 -3.87 13.90 7.12
CA ALA A 43 -2.68 14.72 6.85
C ALA A 43 -1.43 14.27 7.62
N SER A 44 -1.60 13.45 8.65
CA SER A 44 -0.51 12.95 9.50
C SER A 44 0.46 11.97 8.81
N VAL A 45 0.26 11.66 7.54
CA VAL A 45 1.18 10.80 6.77
C VAL A 45 2.54 11.47 6.48
N GLY A 46 2.68 12.78 6.78
CA GLY A 46 3.90 13.56 6.53
C GLY A 46 4.00 14.06 5.09
N GLU A 47 4.99 14.95 4.85
CA GLU A 47 5.23 15.51 3.52
C GLU A 47 6.20 14.65 2.71
N SER A 48 5.82 14.34 1.48
CA SER A 48 6.66 13.58 0.54
C SER A 48 7.26 12.29 1.14
N PRO A 49 6.44 11.38 1.70
CA PRO A 49 6.96 10.17 2.33
C PRO A 49 7.60 9.22 1.32
N ILE A 50 8.49 8.34 1.80
CA ILE A 50 8.75 7.07 1.12
C ILE A 50 7.59 6.16 1.47
N TRP A 51 6.89 5.69 0.45
CA TRP A 51 5.72 4.84 0.59
C TRP A 51 6.07 3.38 0.33
N VAL A 52 5.76 2.51 1.29
CA VAL A 52 5.91 1.05 1.18
C VAL A 52 4.53 0.41 1.22
N HIS A 53 4.21 -0.39 0.21
CA HIS A 53 2.98 -1.17 0.17
C HIS A 53 3.26 -2.64 0.45
N ALA A 54 2.59 -3.17 1.48
CA ALA A 54 2.65 -4.56 1.89
C ALA A 54 1.21 -5.05 2.17
N VAL A 55 0.70 -5.99 1.39
CA VAL A 55 -0.72 -6.39 1.40
C VAL A 55 -1.12 -7.07 2.71
N SER A 56 -0.28 -7.98 3.19
CA SER A 56 -0.57 -8.90 4.28
C SER A 56 0.44 -8.83 5.43
N VAL A 57 0.14 -9.51 6.54
CA VAL A 57 1.07 -9.66 7.68
C VAL A 57 2.41 -10.26 7.24
N GLY A 58 2.39 -11.27 6.35
CA GLY A 58 3.61 -11.91 5.86
C GLY A 58 4.52 -10.94 5.10
N GLU A 59 3.93 -10.08 4.25
CA GLU A 59 4.67 -9.05 3.51
C GLU A 59 5.15 -7.93 4.41
N VAL A 60 4.35 -7.52 5.41
CA VAL A 60 4.80 -6.58 6.45
C VAL A 60 6.04 -7.13 7.14
N GLN A 61 6.05 -8.41 7.53
CA GLN A 61 7.23 -9.04 8.13
C GLN A 61 8.43 -9.05 7.18
N ALA A 62 8.22 -9.39 5.92
CA ALA A 62 9.27 -9.35 4.90
C ALA A 62 9.81 -7.93 4.67
N ALA A 63 8.97 -6.89 4.84
CA ALA A 63 9.37 -5.49 4.71
C ALA A 63 10.11 -4.93 5.93
N VAL A 64 10.08 -5.60 7.10
CA VAL A 64 10.69 -5.10 8.35
C VAL A 64 12.16 -4.71 8.19
N PRO A 65 13.05 -5.54 7.59
CA PRO A 65 14.45 -5.15 7.40
C PRO A 65 14.59 -3.88 6.56
N LEU A 66 13.81 -3.78 5.48
CA LEU A 66 13.79 -2.61 4.59
C LEU A 66 13.32 -1.36 5.34
N LEU A 67 12.21 -1.44 6.06
CA LEU A 67 11.67 -0.31 6.83
C LEU A 67 12.64 0.17 7.91
N ARG A 68 13.31 -0.76 8.61
CA ARG A 68 14.35 -0.41 9.60
C ARG A 68 15.56 0.27 8.96
N ALA A 69 16.00 -0.21 7.80
CA ALA A 69 17.10 0.39 7.05
C ALA A 69 16.74 1.81 6.59
N LEU A 70 15.52 2.00 6.05
CA LEU A 70 15.04 3.32 5.63
C LEU A 70 14.96 4.30 6.81
N LEU A 71 14.42 3.89 7.96
CA LEU A 71 14.37 4.72 9.16
C LEU A 71 15.77 5.13 9.66
N LYS A 72 16.75 4.23 9.53
CA LYS A 72 18.14 4.51 9.93
C LYS A 72 18.84 5.44 8.94
N GLN A 73 18.64 5.22 7.64
CA GLN A 73 19.36 5.95 6.60
C GLN A 73 18.74 7.31 6.29
N TYR A 74 17.42 7.43 6.46
CA TYR A 74 16.64 8.64 6.14
C TYR A 74 15.78 9.08 7.34
N PRO A 75 16.39 9.44 8.49
CA PRO A 75 15.67 9.73 9.74
C PRO A 75 14.69 10.91 9.64
N ASN A 76 14.93 11.83 8.72
CA ASN A 76 14.10 13.02 8.50
C ASN A 76 13.07 12.87 7.38
N VAL A 77 12.98 11.68 6.75
CA VAL A 77 12.02 11.41 5.68
C VAL A 77 10.87 10.59 6.25
N PRO A 78 9.62 11.08 6.18
CA PRO A 78 8.46 10.31 6.63
C PRO A 78 8.37 8.98 5.90
N LEU A 79 8.00 7.92 6.62
CA LEU A 79 7.64 6.63 6.02
C LEU A 79 6.13 6.43 6.13
N LEU A 80 5.53 6.05 5.01
CA LEU A 80 4.14 5.65 4.91
C LEU A 80 4.07 4.17 4.54
N VAL A 81 3.42 3.37 5.36
CA VAL A 81 3.12 1.96 5.02
C VAL A 81 1.64 1.81 4.74
N THR A 82 1.31 1.08 3.68
CA THR A 82 -0.08 0.72 3.38
C THR A 82 -0.27 -0.78 3.41
N THR A 83 -1.41 -1.22 3.96
CA THR A 83 -1.83 -2.63 3.95
C THR A 83 -3.28 -2.74 3.46
N THR A 84 -3.76 -3.98 3.22
CA THR A 84 -5.16 -4.23 2.88
C THR A 84 -5.97 -4.78 4.06
N THR A 85 -5.30 -5.36 5.09
CA THR A 85 -5.96 -6.08 6.18
C THR A 85 -5.79 -5.41 7.54
N PRO A 86 -6.77 -5.53 8.46
CA PRO A 86 -6.62 -5.05 9.84
C PRO A 86 -5.42 -5.64 10.56
N THR A 87 -5.18 -6.95 10.40
CA THR A 87 -4.04 -7.63 11.00
C THR A 87 -2.70 -7.10 10.50
N GLY A 88 -2.60 -6.76 9.19
CA GLY A 88 -1.43 -6.06 8.64
C GLY A 88 -1.23 -4.67 9.26
N SER A 89 -2.33 -3.93 9.45
CA SER A 89 -2.33 -2.62 10.13
C SER A 89 -1.82 -2.72 11.57
N GLU A 90 -2.33 -3.68 12.33
CA GLU A 90 -1.92 -3.94 13.71
C GLU A 90 -0.44 -4.31 13.79
N GLN A 91 0.04 -5.13 12.86
CA GLN A 91 1.44 -5.54 12.76
C GLN A 91 2.37 -4.34 12.53
N VAL A 92 2.03 -3.43 11.60
CA VAL A 92 2.83 -2.22 11.37
C VAL A 92 2.86 -1.36 12.63
N ARG A 93 1.71 -1.15 13.27
CA ARG A 93 1.61 -0.33 14.48
C ARG A 93 2.38 -0.91 15.66
N SER A 94 2.34 -2.23 15.86
CA SER A 94 3.07 -2.89 16.95
C SER A 94 4.59 -2.86 16.77
N LEU A 95 5.07 -2.92 15.52
CA LEU A 95 6.51 -2.96 15.22
C LEU A 95 7.17 -1.59 15.14
N PHE A 96 6.44 -0.57 14.71
CA PHE A 96 7.01 0.74 14.40
C PHE A 96 6.38 1.89 15.19
N GLU A 97 5.25 1.66 15.86
CA GLU A 97 4.53 2.68 16.65
C GLU A 97 4.27 3.96 15.84
N SER A 98 4.68 5.12 16.37
CA SER A 98 4.52 6.43 15.71
C SER A 98 5.63 6.77 14.69
N ARG A 99 6.65 5.91 14.56
CA ARG A 99 7.78 6.15 13.64
C ARG A 99 7.42 5.97 12.17
N VAL A 100 6.32 5.29 11.90
CA VAL A 100 5.83 5.00 10.55
C VAL A 100 4.34 5.30 10.52
N ALA A 101 3.91 6.12 9.56
CA ALA A 101 2.50 6.34 9.30
C ALA A 101 1.90 5.10 8.62
N HIS A 102 0.68 4.73 9.01
CA HIS A 102 -0.03 3.61 8.40
C HIS A 102 -1.44 4.01 7.97
N VAL A 103 -1.78 3.68 6.72
CA VAL A 103 -3.14 3.77 6.17
C VAL A 103 -3.48 2.53 5.35
N TYR A 104 -4.77 2.29 5.10
CA TYR A 104 -5.17 1.27 4.14
C TYR A 104 -4.93 1.77 2.71
N ILE A 105 -4.47 0.85 1.83
CA ILE A 105 -4.38 1.14 0.40
C ILE A 105 -5.78 1.43 -0.16
N PRO A 106 -5.96 2.43 -1.04
CA PRO A 106 -7.23 2.63 -1.72
C PRO A 106 -7.53 1.47 -2.67
N TYR A 107 -8.81 1.22 -2.93
CA TYR A 107 -9.21 0.39 -4.06
C TYR A 107 -8.63 0.97 -5.36
N ASP A 108 -8.29 0.12 -6.32
CA ASP A 108 -7.65 0.55 -7.57
C ASP A 108 -8.62 1.28 -8.53
N LEU A 109 -9.53 2.09 -7.95
CA LEU A 109 -10.42 2.99 -8.66
C LEU A 109 -9.67 4.29 -8.99
N PRO A 110 -9.76 4.82 -10.23
CA PRO A 110 -9.01 5.99 -10.65
C PRO A 110 -9.13 7.20 -9.73
N ASP A 111 -10.34 7.46 -9.25
CA ASP A 111 -10.64 8.58 -8.37
C ASP A 111 -10.14 8.37 -6.93
N ALA A 112 -10.22 7.14 -6.40
CA ALA A 112 -9.67 6.78 -5.09
C ALA A 112 -8.14 6.86 -5.08
N VAL A 113 -7.51 6.30 -6.12
CA VAL A 113 -6.05 6.39 -6.34
C VAL A 113 -5.61 7.84 -6.49
N ALA A 114 -6.33 8.64 -7.30
CA ALA A 114 -6.00 10.05 -7.50
C ALA A 114 -6.03 10.85 -6.19
N ARG A 115 -7.06 10.64 -5.35
CA ARG A 115 -7.16 11.27 -4.01
C ARG A 115 -6.03 10.85 -3.09
N PHE A 116 -5.73 9.55 -3.04
CA PHE A 116 -4.63 9.02 -2.25
C PHE A 116 -3.30 9.66 -2.63
N LEU A 117 -2.93 9.60 -3.91
CA LEU A 117 -1.67 10.14 -4.40
C LEU A 117 -1.58 11.66 -4.25
N GLN A 118 -2.71 12.38 -4.38
CA GLN A 118 -2.77 13.83 -4.16
C GLN A 118 -2.51 14.20 -2.70
N ARG A 119 -2.95 13.37 -1.75
CA ARG A 119 -2.78 13.61 -0.32
C ARG A 119 -1.44 13.11 0.21
N ALA A 120 -1.04 11.90 -0.18
CA ALA A 120 0.21 11.32 0.26
C ALA A 120 1.43 11.96 -0.40
N ARG A 121 1.36 12.34 -1.68
CA ARG A 121 2.46 12.90 -2.49
C ARG A 121 3.78 12.17 -2.29
N PRO A 122 3.81 10.83 -2.40
CA PRO A 122 5.02 10.09 -2.09
C PRO A 122 6.13 10.44 -3.07
N ARG A 123 7.37 10.53 -2.58
CA ARG A 123 8.56 10.72 -3.42
C ARG A 123 9.04 9.43 -4.10
N LEU A 124 8.65 8.30 -3.54
CA LEU A 124 8.99 6.95 -4.00
C LEU A 124 7.94 5.98 -3.50
N ALA A 125 7.53 5.03 -4.34
CA ALA A 125 6.67 3.91 -4.00
C ALA A 125 7.45 2.59 -4.08
N LEU A 126 7.46 1.83 -3.01
CA LEU A 126 8.03 0.49 -2.90
C LEU A 126 6.88 -0.51 -2.72
N ILE A 127 6.66 -1.36 -3.72
CA ILE A 127 5.57 -2.35 -3.72
C ILE A 127 6.18 -3.72 -3.42
N MET A 128 5.78 -4.35 -2.32
CA MET A 128 6.39 -5.59 -1.84
C MET A 128 5.93 -6.85 -2.59
N GLU A 129 4.93 -6.76 -3.46
CA GLU A 129 4.40 -7.88 -4.22
C GLU A 129 4.19 -7.60 -5.71
N THR A 130 3.98 -8.70 -6.47
CA THR A 130 3.70 -8.67 -7.91
C THR A 130 2.24 -8.39 -8.25
N GLU A 131 1.43 -7.92 -7.31
CA GLU A 131 0.06 -7.53 -7.61
C GLU A 131 0.04 -6.34 -8.57
N LEU A 132 -0.55 -6.56 -9.72
CA LEU A 132 -0.70 -5.51 -10.73
C LEU A 132 -1.91 -4.63 -10.38
N TRP A 133 -1.64 -3.39 -10.07
CA TRP A 133 -2.62 -2.34 -9.79
C TRP A 133 -2.60 -1.30 -10.92
N PRO A 134 -3.28 -1.55 -12.07
CA PRO A 134 -3.11 -0.75 -13.28
C PRO A 134 -3.40 0.74 -13.12
N ASN A 135 -4.41 1.11 -12.31
CA ASN A 135 -4.74 2.51 -12.07
C ASN A 135 -3.74 3.16 -11.12
N LEU A 136 -3.26 2.43 -10.11
CA LEU A 136 -2.22 2.90 -9.19
C LEU A 136 -0.90 3.18 -9.92
N PHE A 137 -0.42 2.22 -10.71
CA PHE A 137 0.80 2.40 -11.52
C PHE A 137 0.65 3.56 -12.51
N HIS A 138 -0.51 3.65 -13.18
CA HIS A 138 -0.78 4.79 -14.04
C HIS A 138 -0.81 6.11 -13.27
N GLY A 139 -1.45 6.13 -12.11
CA GLY A 139 -1.52 7.30 -11.24
C GLY A 139 -0.14 7.78 -10.76
N CYS A 140 0.76 6.84 -10.41
CA CYS A 140 2.14 7.14 -10.07
C CYS A 140 2.91 7.70 -11.28
N ARG A 141 2.81 7.02 -12.44
CA ARG A 141 3.49 7.44 -13.67
C ARG A 141 3.10 8.86 -14.10
N THR A 142 1.81 9.18 -14.08
CA THR A 142 1.32 10.52 -14.48
C THR A 142 1.74 11.64 -13.56
N ARG A 143 2.16 11.30 -12.32
CA ARG A 143 2.66 12.23 -11.30
C ARG A 143 4.18 12.22 -11.16
N GLY A 144 4.88 11.44 -11.99
CA GLY A 144 6.34 11.32 -11.91
C GLY A 144 6.82 10.63 -10.63
N ILE A 145 5.98 9.82 -9.97
CA ILE A 145 6.35 9.08 -8.76
C ILE A 145 7.06 7.79 -9.20
N PRO A 146 8.34 7.60 -8.85
CA PRO A 146 9.06 6.36 -9.11
C PRO A 146 8.41 5.20 -8.37
N VAL A 147 8.29 4.04 -9.04
CA VAL A 147 7.77 2.82 -8.45
C VAL A 147 8.81 1.71 -8.59
N ILE A 148 9.15 1.09 -7.46
CA ILE A 148 10.01 -0.09 -7.39
C ILE A 148 9.17 -1.25 -6.88
N VAL A 149 9.12 -2.34 -7.63
CA VAL A 149 8.49 -3.59 -7.20
C VAL A 149 9.57 -4.46 -6.57
N ALA A 150 9.48 -4.65 -5.25
CA ALA A 150 10.39 -5.48 -4.48
C ALA A 150 9.70 -6.83 -4.20
N ASN A 151 10.06 -7.87 -4.95
CA ASN A 151 9.57 -9.21 -4.71
C ASN A 151 10.59 -10.00 -3.87
N ALA A 152 10.31 -10.16 -2.59
CA ALA A 152 11.19 -10.91 -1.68
C ALA A 152 11.41 -12.38 -2.12
N ARG A 153 10.50 -12.95 -2.91
CA ARG A 153 10.64 -14.33 -3.43
C ARG A 153 11.55 -14.43 -4.65
N LEU A 154 11.67 -13.36 -5.43
CA LEU A 154 12.59 -13.32 -6.57
C LEU A 154 14.04 -13.06 -6.14
N SER A 155 14.27 -12.43 -4.99
CA SER A 155 15.63 -12.15 -4.52
C SER A 155 16.43 -13.42 -4.20
N GLU A 156 15.81 -14.48 -3.68
CA GLU A 156 16.48 -15.76 -3.44
C GLU A 156 16.82 -16.50 -4.74
N LEU A 157 15.90 -16.49 -5.72
CA LEU A 157 16.14 -17.10 -7.04
C LEU A 157 17.12 -16.30 -7.87
N ALA A 158 17.08 -14.96 -7.82
CA ALA A 158 18.02 -14.11 -8.53
C ALA A 158 19.43 -14.18 -7.94
N LEU A 159 19.57 -14.27 -6.62
CA LEU A 159 20.86 -14.45 -5.97
C LEU A 159 21.48 -15.82 -6.30
N HIS A 160 20.66 -16.86 -6.49
CA HIS A 160 21.16 -18.19 -6.91
C HIS A 160 21.61 -18.23 -8.37
N GLN A 161 21.04 -17.39 -9.25
CA GLN A 161 21.44 -17.32 -10.67
C GLN A 161 22.61 -16.36 -10.93
N LEU A 162 22.88 -15.41 -10.04
CA LEU A 162 24.03 -14.49 -10.14
C LEU A 162 25.30 -15.05 -9.47
N GLY A 163 25.20 -16.21 -8.79
CA GLY A 163 26.31 -16.89 -8.12
C GLY A 163 26.91 -18.07 -8.90
N GLN A 164 26.55 -18.25 -10.16
CA GLN A 164 27.17 -19.18 -11.12
C GLN A 164 27.79 -18.36 -12.26
#